data_fb13743d0ee1fe24b13e0f3afc1d9fd9
#
_entry.id   fb13743d0ee1fe24b13e0f3afc1d9fd9
#
_cell.length_a   1.000
_cell.length_b   1.000
_cell.length_c   1.000
_cell.angle_alpha   90.00
_cell.angle_beta   90.00
_cell.angle_gamma   90.00
#
_symmetry.space_group_name_H-M   'P 1'
#
loop_
_entity.id
_entity.type
_entity.pdbx_description
1 polymer ?
#
loop_
_entity_poly.entity_id
_entity_poly.type
_entity_poly.pdbx_seq_one_letter_code
_entity_poly.pdbx_strand_id
1 'polypeptide(L)'
;MNLEDANKIDEYVVVVPNSGHRSLEYQERVMDYYIKLEGLEKAKRRVAAPGTSEHHTGLAIDLILFYNAQLLKDLNQALKTISFIYNNAHKYGFILRYPKDKECFTGYPYEPWHFRYVGIKLATYLYENSMTLEEYYLNKRFNNNLGKN
;
A
#
# COMPACT_ATOMS: atom_id res chain seq x y z
N MET A 1 -5.71 1.26 -12.43
CA MET A 1 -6.98 1.49 -11.69
C MET A 1 -7.54 2.80 -12.19
N ASN A 2 -8.76 2.81 -12.72
CA ASN A 2 -9.42 4.06 -13.07
C ASN A 2 -9.99 4.67 -11.78
N LEU A 3 -9.34 5.70 -11.26
CA LEU A 3 -9.80 6.40 -10.06
C LEU A 3 -11.12 7.14 -10.29
N GLU A 4 -11.46 7.44 -11.54
CA GLU A 4 -12.77 8.00 -11.89
C GLU A 4 -13.92 7.06 -11.55
N ASP A 5 -13.72 5.74 -11.69
CA ASP A 5 -14.75 4.77 -11.29
C ASP A 5 -14.88 4.67 -9.77
N ALA A 6 -13.77 4.80 -9.04
CA ALA A 6 -13.81 4.88 -7.57
C ALA A 6 -14.55 6.14 -7.09
N ASN A 7 -14.37 7.27 -7.78
CA ASN A 7 -15.03 8.53 -7.46
C ASN A 7 -16.54 8.54 -7.78
N LYS A 8 -17.05 7.56 -8.56
CA LYS A 8 -18.48 7.39 -8.83
C LYS A 8 -19.21 6.55 -7.77
N ILE A 9 -18.47 5.85 -6.89
CA ILE A 9 -19.05 4.97 -5.87
C ILE A 9 -19.76 5.77 -4.77
N ASP A 10 -19.20 6.94 -4.43
CA ASP A 10 -19.77 7.87 -3.46
C ASP A 10 -19.50 9.30 -3.95
N GLU A 11 -20.53 10.07 -4.25
CA GLU A 11 -20.43 11.43 -4.80
C GLU A 11 -19.70 12.42 -3.87
N TYR A 12 -19.60 12.09 -2.59
CA TYR A 12 -18.92 12.93 -1.60
C TYR A 12 -17.47 12.54 -1.38
N VAL A 13 -17.02 11.42 -1.97
CA VAL A 13 -15.65 10.91 -1.80
C VAL A 13 -14.84 11.12 -3.08
N VAL A 14 -13.72 11.80 -2.95
CA VAL A 14 -12.73 11.96 -4.02
C VAL A 14 -11.45 11.25 -3.65
N VAL A 15 -11.00 10.34 -4.52
CA VAL A 15 -9.74 9.60 -4.38
C VAL A 15 -8.67 10.27 -5.24
N VAL A 16 -7.55 10.61 -4.64
CA VAL A 16 -6.46 11.32 -5.31
C VAL A 16 -5.13 10.58 -5.11
N PRO A 17 -4.31 10.42 -6.17
CA PRO A 17 -2.92 10.03 -6.01
C PRO A 17 -2.17 11.10 -5.22
N ASN A 18 -1.46 10.70 -4.16
CA ASN A 18 -0.74 11.63 -3.31
C ASN A 18 0.78 11.53 -3.45
N SER A 19 1.33 10.32 -3.40
CA SER A 19 2.77 10.10 -3.43
C SER A 19 3.09 8.92 -4.33
N GLY A 20 3.90 9.17 -5.37
CA GLY A 20 4.44 8.14 -6.26
C GLY A 20 5.94 7.91 -6.01
N HIS A 21 6.78 8.10 -7.04
CA HIS A 21 8.23 8.03 -6.88
C HIS A 21 8.73 9.05 -5.86
N ARG A 22 9.65 8.60 -5.01
CA ARG A 22 10.25 9.42 -3.95
C ARG A 22 11.77 9.28 -4.01
N SER A 23 12.49 10.40 -4.16
CA SER A 23 13.96 10.38 -4.13
C SER A 23 14.49 10.04 -2.73
N LEU A 24 15.78 9.68 -2.65
CA LEU A 24 16.44 9.43 -1.39
C LEU A 24 16.35 10.64 -0.46
N GLU A 25 16.71 11.82 -0.98
CA GLU A 25 16.70 13.09 -0.23
C GLU A 25 15.30 13.48 0.23
N TYR A 26 14.28 13.15 -0.57
CA TYR A 26 12.90 13.39 -0.16
C TYR A 26 12.51 12.45 0.99
N GLN A 27 12.91 11.18 0.93
CA GLN A 27 12.64 10.20 1.99
C GLN A 27 13.36 10.56 3.30
N GLU A 28 14.57 11.12 3.23
CA GLU A 28 15.28 11.66 4.39
C GLU A 28 14.47 12.78 5.06
N ARG A 29 13.97 13.74 4.28
CA ARG A 29 13.11 14.81 4.82
C ARG A 29 11.82 14.29 5.44
N VAL A 30 11.22 13.25 4.85
CA VAL A 30 10.02 12.62 5.41
C VAL A 30 10.34 11.96 6.74
N MET A 31 11.45 11.21 6.83
CA MET A 31 11.90 10.57 8.06
C MET A 31 12.18 11.61 9.15
N ASP A 32 12.93 12.68 8.83
CA ASP A 32 13.24 13.76 9.76
C ASP A 32 12.00 14.47 10.29
N TYR A 33 11.01 14.69 9.42
CA TYR A 33 9.72 15.25 9.82
C TYR A 33 9.03 14.40 10.88
N TYR A 34 8.93 13.08 10.65
CA TYR A 34 8.28 12.18 11.60
C TYR A 34 9.11 11.97 12.88
N ILE A 35 10.45 11.97 12.80
CA ILE A 35 11.30 11.95 14.00
C ILE A 35 11.04 13.18 14.88
N LYS A 36 10.93 14.37 14.29
CA LYS A 36 10.62 15.61 15.03
C LYS A 36 9.22 15.59 15.63
N LEU A 37 8.25 14.98 14.92
CA LEU A 37 6.84 14.96 15.33
C LEU A 37 6.56 13.96 16.46
N GLU A 38 7.10 12.76 16.37
CA GLU A 38 6.70 11.64 17.24
C GLU A 38 7.88 10.83 17.84
N GLY A 39 9.11 11.22 17.54
CA GLY A 39 10.32 10.55 18.00
C GLY A 39 10.78 9.38 17.12
N LEU A 40 12.06 9.01 17.23
CA LEU A 40 12.74 8.04 16.35
C LEU A 40 12.05 6.68 16.29
N GLU A 41 11.66 6.12 17.44
CA GLU A 41 11.11 4.76 17.49
C GLU A 41 9.71 4.65 16.85
N LYS A 42 8.90 5.69 16.96
CA LYS A 42 7.60 5.74 16.27
C LYS A 42 7.78 6.00 14.77
N ALA A 43 8.66 6.93 14.42
CA ALA A 43 8.98 7.24 13.03
C ALA A 43 9.43 6.01 12.24
N LYS A 44 10.33 5.17 12.82
CA LYS A 44 10.80 3.91 12.20
C LYS A 44 9.69 2.89 11.91
N ARG A 45 8.63 2.88 12.70
CA ARG A 45 7.48 1.99 12.48
C ARG A 45 6.54 2.49 11.39
N ARG A 46 6.60 3.78 11.10
CA ARG A 46 5.67 4.47 10.20
C ARG A 46 6.27 4.81 8.85
N VAL A 47 7.58 5.03 8.81
CA VAL A 47 8.28 5.50 7.61
C VAL A 47 9.48 4.61 7.37
N ALA A 48 9.59 4.07 6.17
CA ALA A 48 10.76 3.31 5.75
C ALA A 48 12.02 4.16 5.82
N ALA A 49 13.13 3.58 6.26
CA ALA A 49 14.42 4.26 6.25
C ALA A 49 14.80 4.68 4.82
N PRO A 50 15.52 5.81 4.66
CA PRO A 50 16.07 6.19 3.37
C PRO A 50 16.85 5.03 2.72
N GLY A 51 16.59 4.78 1.44
CA GLY A 51 17.15 3.64 0.70
C GLY A 51 16.35 2.33 0.79
N THR A 52 15.35 2.23 1.68
CA THR A 52 14.53 1.01 1.84
C THR A 52 13.06 1.21 1.47
N SER A 53 12.65 2.43 1.15
CA SER A 53 11.27 2.73 0.77
C SER A 53 10.91 2.15 -0.59
N GLU A 54 9.73 1.51 -0.71
CA GLU A 54 9.21 1.05 -1.99
C GLU A 54 8.95 2.18 -2.99
N HIS A 55 8.74 3.40 -2.52
CA HIS A 55 8.59 4.58 -3.37
C HIS A 55 9.85 4.90 -4.19
N HIS A 56 11.05 4.48 -3.77
CA HIS A 56 12.27 4.62 -4.57
C HIS A 56 12.23 3.83 -5.87
N THR A 57 11.44 2.76 -5.91
CA THR A 57 11.31 1.91 -7.10
C THR A 57 10.43 2.52 -8.19
N GLY A 58 9.63 3.56 -7.88
CA GLY A 58 8.57 4.08 -8.75
C GLY A 58 7.37 3.15 -8.90
N LEU A 59 7.32 2.03 -8.15
CA LEU A 59 6.25 1.03 -8.23
C LEU A 59 5.25 1.13 -7.06
N ALA A 60 5.44 2.06 -6.12
CA ALA A 60 4.52 2.32 -5.04
C ALA A 60 3.75 3.63 -5.28
N ILE A 61 2.51 3.66 -4.80
CA ILE A 61 1.65 4.85 -4.83
C ILE A 61 0.82 4.91 -3.55
N ASP A 62 0.79 6.11 -2.95
CA ASP A 62 -0.13 6.41 -1.86
C ASP A 62 -1.37 7.10 -2.41
N LEU A 63 -2.55 6.70 -1.92
CA LEU A 63 -3.81 7.34 -2.21
C LEU A 63 -4.30 8.11 -0.99
N ILE A 64 -4.87 9.30 -1.22
CA ILE A 64 -5.60 10.05 -0.19
C ILE A 64 -7.05 10.19 -0.61
N LEU A 65 -7.92 10.26 0.37
CA LEU A 65 -9.35 10.43 0.16
C LEU A 65 -9.79 11.75 0.79
N PHE A 66 -10.66 12.45 0.06
CA PHE A 66 -11.38 13.61 0.57
C PHE A 66 -12.85 13.26 0.69
N TYR A 67 -13.51 13.74 1.73
CA TYR A 67 -14.94 13.69 1.91
C TYR A 67 -15.47 15.11 2.06
N ASN A 68 -16.41 15.52 1.21
CA ASN A 68 -16.89 16.91 1.15
C ASN A 68 -15.73 17.93 1.10
N ALA A 69 -14.76 17.70 0.21
CA ALA A 69 -13.56 18.53 0.04
C ALA A 69 -12.64 18.66 1.27
N GLN A 70 -12.85 17.89 2.31
CA GLN A 70 -11.99 17.80 3.49
C GLN A 70 -11.17 16.50 3.46
N LEU A 71 -9.89 16.58 3.84
CA LEU A 71 -9.03 15.40 3.93
C LEU A 71 -9.62 14.39 4.92
N LEU A 72 -9.89 13.18 4.43
CA LEU A 72 -10.47 12.11 5.21
C LEU A 72 -9.43 11.53 6.16
N LYS A 73 -9.65 11.67 7.46
CA LYS A 73 -8.80 11.11 8.51
C LYS A 73 -9.32 9.75 9.02
N ASP A 74 -10.63 9.54 8.95
CA ASP A 74 -11.27 8.29 9.31
C ASP A 74 -11.83 7.60 8.07
N LEU A 75 -11.19 6.50 7.68
CA LEU A 75 -11.55 5.70 6.51
C LEU A 75 -12.93 5.04 6.61
N ASN A 76 -13.52 4.93 7.82
CA ASN A 76 -14.88 4.41 7.98
C ASN A 76 -15.93 5.27 7.27
N GLN A 77 -15.64 6.55 7.03
CA GLN A 77 -16.52 7.45 6.29
C GLN A 77 -16.56 7.16 4.77
N ALA A 78 -15.63 6.38 4.25
CA ALA A 78 -15.53 6.04 2.82
C ALA A 78 -15.41 4.52 2.57
N LEU A 79 -16.02 3.69 3.42
CA LEU A 79 -15.88 2.23 3.36
C LEU A 79 -16.26 1.64 1.98
N LYS A 80 -17.28 2.18 1.33
CA LYS A 80 -17.70 1.70 0.00
C LYS A 80 -16.62 1.95 -1.04
N THR A 81 -16.10 3.17 -1.11
CA THR A 81 -15.04 3.56 -2.04
C THR A 81 -13.75 2.78 -1.77
N ILE A 82 -13.36 2.63 -0.50
CA ILE A 82 -12.18 1.86 -0.11
C ILE A 82 -12.33 0.39 -0.49
N SER A 83 -13.48 -0.21 -0.19
CA SER A 83 -13.76 -1.60 -0.59
C SER A 83 -13.74 -1.78 -2.10
N PHE A 84 -14.27 -0.81 -2.86
CA PHE A 84 -14.18 -0.83 -4.31
C PHE A 84 -12.72 -0.82 -4.79
N ILE A 85 -11.88 0.05 -4.24
CA ILE A 85 -10.46 0.13 -4.59
C ILE A 85 -9.76 -1.20 -4.29
N TYR A 86 -9.94 -1.77 -3.10
CA TYR A 86 -9.31 -3.03 -2.69
C TYR A 86 -9.73 -4.20 -3.59
N ASN A 87 -11.02 -4.28 -3.93
CA ASN A 87 -11.56 -5.36 -4.74
C ASN A 87 -11.21 -5.26 -6.23
N ASN A 88 -10.68 -4.12 -6.68
CA ASN A 88 -10.39 -3.90 -8.09
C ASN A 88 -8.92 -3.59 -8.40
N ALA A 89 -8.10 -3.22 -7.43
CA ALA A 89 -6.70 -2.84 -7.64
C ALA A 89 -5.89 -3.93 -8.37
N HIS A 90 -6.13 -5.21 -8.04
CA HIS A 90 -5.44 -6.36 -8.65
C HIS A 90 -5.64 -6.45 -10.16
N LYS A 91 -6.80 -6.04 -10.69
CA LYS A 91 -7.12 -6.03 -12.14
C LYS A 91 -6.21 -5.08 -12.93
N TYR A 92 -5.58 -4.14 -12.23
CA TYR A 92 -4.65 -3.15 -12.78
C TYR A 92 -3.20 -3.40 -12.34
N GLY A 93 -2.93 -4.54 -11.72
CA GLY A 93 -1.60 -4.95 -11.30
C GLY A 93 -1.14 -4.40 -9.96
N PHE A 94 -2.03 -3.81 -9.17
CA PHE A 94 -1.72 -3.29 -7.85
C PHE A 94 -2.23 -4.20 -6.73
N ILE A 95 -1.50 -4.22 -5.63
CA ILE A 95 -1.91 -4.85 -4.37
C ILE A 95 -1.98 -3.80 -3.27
N LEU A 96 -2.86 -3.98 -2.29
CA LEU A 96 -2.75 -3.33 -1.00
C LEU A 96 -1.51 -3.93 -0.31
N ARG A 97 -0.46 -3.12 -0.16
CA ARG A 97 0.87 -3.64 0.19
C ARG A 97 0.96 -4.13 1.63
N TYR A 98 0.34 -3.42 2.55
CA TYR A 98 0.37 -3.68 3.98
C TYR A 98 -1.05 -3.89 4.51
N PRO A 99 -1.67 -5.06 4.23
CA PRO A 99 -3.04 -5.35 4.63
C PRO A 99 -3.16 -5.59 6.14
N LYS A 100 -4.37 -5.41 6.66
CA LYS A 100 -4.68 -5.63 8.06
C LYS A 100 -4.36 -7.07 8.48
N ASP A 101 -3.87 -7.22 9.71
CA ASP A 101 -3.54 -8.51 10.34
C ASP A 101 -2.41 -9.29 9.63
N LYS A 102 -1.57 -8.60 8.82
CA LYS A 102 -0.43 -9.18 8.09
C LYS A 102 0.93 -8.58 8.49
N GLU A 103 1.00 -7.79 9.55
CA GLU A 103 2.24 -7.13 10.00
C GLU A 103 3.38 -8.12 10.29
N CYS A 104 3.06 -9.33 10.78
CA CYS A 104 4.05 -10.38 11.02
C CYS A 104 4.77 -10.87 9.76
N PHE A 105 4.15 -10.72 8.59
CA PHE A 105 4.76 -11.06 7.29
C PHE A 105 5.42 -9.86 6.64
N THR A 106 4.75 -8.71 6.66
CA THR A 106 5.18 -7.51 5.93
C THR A 106 6.21 -6.68 6.68
N GLY A 107 6.25 -6.80 8.01
CA GLY A 107 7.08 -5.97 8.90
C GLY A 107 6.55 -4.54 9.09
N TYR A 108 5.40 -4.20 8.46
CA TYR A 108 4.78 -2.88 8.54
C TYR A 108 3.34 -2.99 9.04
N PRO A 109 2.86 -1.98 9.81
CA PRO A 109 1.47 -1.91 10.22
C PRO A 109 0.55 -1.74 9.02
N TYR A 110 -0.76 -1.90 9.25
CA TYR A 110 -1.77 -1.67 8.22
C TYR A 110 -1.70 -0.27 7.63
N GLU A 111 -1.53 -0.17 6.30
CA GLU A 111 -1.51 1.09 5.56
C GLU A 111 -2.55 1.06 4.44
N PRO A 112 -3.78 1.52 4.70
CA PRO A 112 -4.87 1.48 3.73
C PRO A 112 -4.67 2.34 2.48
N TRP A 113 -3.68 3.22 2.50
CA TRP A 113 -3.34 4.14 1.41
C TRP A 113 -2.26 3.60 0.47
N HIS A 114 -1.42 2.65 0.92
CA HIS A 114 -0.20 2.25 0.23
C HIS A 114 -0.43 1.06 -0.71
N PHE A 115 -0.28 1.32 -2.01
CA PHE A 115 -0.43 0.32 -3.06
C PHE A 115 0.90 0.07 -3.77
N ARG A 116 1.16 -1.21 -4.09
CA ARG A 116 2.35 -1.65 -4.83
C ARG A 116 1.95 -2.27 -6.16
N TYR A 117 2.59 -1.82 -7.25
CA TYR A 117 2.49 -2.46 -8.55
C TYR A 117 3.39 -3.70 -8.60
N VAL A 118 2.80 -4.83 -8.99
CA VAL A 118 3.48 -6.13 -9.12
C VAL A 118 3.13 -6.83 -10.45
N GLY A 119 2.36 -6.15 -11.31
CA GLY A 119 1.81 -6.70 -12.55
C GLY A 119 0.52 -7.49 -12.33
N ILE A 120 -0.35 -7.51 -13.35
CA ILE A 120 -1.72 -8.04 -13.26
C ILE A 120 -1.75 -9.50 -12.79
N LYS A 121 -0.91 -10.35 -13.39
CA LYS A 121 -0.93 -11.80 -13.07
C LYS A 121 -0.62 -12.07 -11.60
N LEU A 122 0.43 -11.44 -11.06
CA LEU A 122 0.82 -11.64 -9.67
C LEU A 122 -0.19 -10.97 -8.73
N ALA A 123 -0.63 -9.76 -9.03
CA ALA A 123 -1.62 -9.05 -8.22
C ALA A 123 -2.92 -9.84 -8.08
N THR A 124 -3.44 -10.40 -9.19
CA THR A 124 -4.66 -11.22 -9.19
C THR A 124 -4.45 -12.50 -8.36
N TYR A 125 -3.33 -13.19 -8.54
CA TYR A 125 -3.01 -14.38 -7.75
C TYR A 125 -2.97 -14.09 -6.25
N LEU A 126 -2.29 -13.01 -5.83
CA LEU A 126 -2.18 -12.59 -4.43
C LEU A 126 -3.56 -12.23 -3.84
N TYR A 127 -4.38 -11.52 -4.61
CA TYR A 127 -5.73 -11.14 -4.21
C TYR A 127 -6.63 -12.36 -3.99
N GLU A 128 -6.69 -13.28 -4.96
CA GLU A 128 -7.52 -14.49 -4.91
C GLU A 128 -7.13 -15.44 -3.78
N ASN A 129 -5.85 -15.46 -3.39
CA ASN A 129 -5.35 -16.30 -2.31
C ASN A 129 -5.19 -15.57 -0.97
N SER A 130 -5.59 -14.29 -0.87
CA SER A 130 -5.45 -13.45 0.33
C SER A 130 -4.02 -13.44 0.90
N MET A 131 -3.02 -13.40 -0.01
CA MET A 131 -1.60 -13.49 0.32
C MET A 131 -0.91 -12.14 0.20
N THR A 132 0.07 -11.91 1.07
CA THR A 132 1.05 -10.85 0.90
C THR A 132 2.13 -11.26 -0.10
N LEU A 133 2.95 -10.31 -0.53
CA LEU A 133 4.09 -10.57 -1.41
C LEU A 133 5.13 -11.47 -0.72
N GLU A 134 5.33 -11.30 0.58
CA GLU A 134 6.21 -12.13 1.41
C GLU A 134 5.74 -13.57 1.50
N GLU A 135 4.45 -13.79 1.79
CA GLU A 135 3.85 -15.13 1.85
C GLU A 135 4.00 -15.87 0.51
N TYR A 136 3.81 -15.17 -0.61
CA TYR A 136 4.02 -15.74 -1.93
C TYR A 136 5.48 -16.21 -2.14
N TYR A 137 6.46 -15.37 -1.82
CA TYR A 137 7.87 -15.74 -2.00
C TYR A 137 8.32 -16.83 -1.03
N LEU A 138 7.80 -16.84 0.20
CA LEU A 138 8.03 -17.93 1.14
C LEU A 138 7.51 -19.25 0.58
N ASN A 139 6.26 -19.30 0.13
CA ASN A 139 5.66 -20.52 -0.45
C ASN A 139 6.42 -21.01 -1.69
N LYS A 140 6.82 -20.09 -2.58
CA LYS A 140 7.62 -20.44 -3.75
C LYS A 140 8.97 -21.04 -3.38
N ARG A 141 9.60 -20.52 -2.33
CA ARG A 141 10.88 -21.03 -1.82
C ARG A 141 10.76 -22.42 -1.22
N PHE A 142 9.69 -22.70 -0.47
CA PHE A 142 9.41 -24.03 0.08
C PHE A 142 9.14 -25.05 -1.01
N ASN A 143 8.30 -24.74 -2.00
CA ASN A 143 7.97 -25.64 -3.10
C ASN A 143 9.17 -25.97 -3.98
N ASN A 144 10.07 -25.01 -4.23
CA ASN A 144 11.30 -25.25 -4.99
C ASN A 144 12.30 -26.15 -4.24
N ASN A 145 12.26 -26.22 -2.91
CA ASN A 145 13.12 -27.08 -2.10
C ASN A 145 12.57 -28.51 -1.99
N LEU A 146 11.25 -28.69 -2.05
CA LEU A 146 10.61 -30.03 -2.04
C LEU A 146 10.74 -30.77 -3.39
N GLY A 147 10.94 -30.04 -4.48
CA GLY A 147 11.12 -30.63 -5.83
C GLY A 147 12.57 -31.01 -6.18
N LYS A 148 13.51 -30.93 -5.23
CA LYS A 148 14.93 -31.27 -5.42
C LYS A 148 15.39 -32.55 -4.68
N ASN A 149 14.44 -33.33 -4.13
CA ASN A 149 14.72 -34.64 -3.54
C ASN A 149 14.29 -35.78 -4.44
#